data_84c74e1e06f9dddb463dfa3fed41017f
#
_entry.id   84c74e1e06f9dddb463dfa3fed41017f
#
_cell.length_a   1.000
_cell.length_b   1.000
_cell.length_c   1.000
_cell.angle_alpha   90.00
_cell.angle_beta   90.00
_cell.angle_gamma   90.00
#
_symmetry.space_group_name_H-M   'P 1'
#
loop_
_entity.id
_entity.type
_entity.pdbx_description
1 polymer ?
#
loop_
_entity_poly.entity_id
_entity_poly.type
_entity_poly.pdbx_seq_one_letter_code
_entity_poly.pdbx_strand_id
1 'polypeptide(L)'
;MNGRECGTYTIVSQLIWREFFYCMSANNPFYGEMERNPICIDVPWYDIPEQLEAFENGKTGFPFIDAGIRQMRQEGGIHHIVRNALSMFLTRGDLWLNWEPGYELFMNYLIDGDWAVCSGNWMWVSSSAFEKSLNSSFCLDPTVYGWRVDPNGCYVKKYLPELADMPVEYVYSPWKAPLEVRQQ
;
A
#
# COMPACT_ATOMS: atom_id res chain seq x y z
N MET A 1 30.48 -6.03 -14.51
CA MET A 1 29.31 -6.00 -15.41
C MET A 1 28.66 -4.61 -15.24
N ASN A 2 28.55 -3.88 -16.35
CA ASN A 2 28.30 -2.44 -16.35
C ASN A 2 26.87 -2.09 -15.90
N GLY A 3 26.75 -1.25 -14.86
CA GLY A 3 25.47 -0.82 -14.27
C GLY A 3 24.57 0.10 -15.14
N ARG A 4 24.76 0.11 -16.45
CA ARG A 4 23.92 0.84 -17.42
C ARG A 4 22.80 0.00 -18.03
N GLU A 5 22.90 -1.33 -17.99
CA GLU A 5 21.87 -2.20 -18.57
C GLU A 5 20.65 -2.38 -17.66
N CYS A 6 20.82 -2.29 -16.34
CA CYS A 6 19.74 -2.51 -15.38
C CYS A 6 18.62 -1.44 -15.48
N GLY A 7 18.95 -0.18 -15.76
CA GLY A 7 17.95 0.91 -15.80
C GLY A 7 17.01 0.83 -17.02
N THR A 8 17.52 0.41 -18.17
CA THR A 8 16.73 0.31 -19.41
C THR A 8 15.72 -0.85 -19.33
N TYR A 9 16.13 -1.99 -18.79
CA TYR A 9 15.23 -3.13 -18.59
C TYR A 9 14.11 -2.81 -17.60
N THR A 10 14.37 -2.01 -16.56
CA THR A 10 13.36 -1.63 -15.57
C THR A 10 12.26 -0.79 -16.18
N ILE A 11 12.59 0.21 -17.01
CA ILE A 11 11.60 1.07 -17.69
C ILE A 11 10.78 0.26 -18.69
N VAL A 12 11.42 -0.55 -19.52
CA VAL A 12 10.73 -1.43 -20.48
C VAL A 12 9.78 -2.38 -19.77
N SER A 13 10.22 -3.00 -18.66
CA SER A 13 9.36 -3.89 -17.88
C SER A 13 8.14 -3.16 -17.31
N GLN A 14 8.29 -1.92 -16.83
CA GLN A 14 7.17 -1.14 -16.34
C GLN A 14 6.18 -0.76 -17.43
N LEU A 15 6.66 -0.42 -18.63
CA LEU A 15 5.81 -0.18 -19.80
C LEU A 15 5.04 -1.45 -20.22
N ILE A 16 5.70 -2.61 -20.19
CA ILE A 16 5.05 -3.90 -20.48
C ILE A 16 3.96 -4.21 -19.45
N TRP A 17 4.21 -3.98 -18.16
CA TRP A 17 3.19 -4.14 -17.11
C TRP A 17 2.01 -3.19 -17.32
N ARG A 18 2.27 -1.94 -17.68
CA ARG A 18 1.20 -0.99 -18.01
C ARG A 18 0.34 -1.52 -19.16
N GLU A 19 0.95 -1.91 -20.27
CA GLU A 19 0.24 -2.45 -21.43
C GLU A 19 -0.53 -3.73 -21.08
N PHE A 20 0.03 -4.57 -20.22
CA PHE A 20 -0.67 -5.76 -19.72
C PHE A 20 -1.99 -5.38 -19.01
N PHE A 21 -1.95 -4.42 -18.07
CA PHE A 21 -3.16 -3.98 -17.37
C PHE A 21 -4.16 -3.31 -18.32
N TYR A 22 -3.70 -2.53 -19.30
CA TYR A 22 -4.56 -1.96 -20.34
C TYR A 22 -5.22 -3.05 -21.19
N CYS A 23 -4.49 -4.07 -21.60
CA CYS A 23 -5.07 -5.20 -22.36
C CYS A 23 -6.12 -5.95 -21.53
N MET A 24 -5.87 -6.18 -20.25
CA MET A 24 -6.79 -6.88 -19.37
C MET A 24 -8.06 -6.07 -19.07
N SER A 25 -7.97 -4.75 -19.06
CA SER A 25 -9.10 -3.85 -18.80
C SER A 25 -9.94 -3.51 -20.03
N ALA A 26 -9.36 -3.59 -21.25
CA ALA A 26 -9.93 -3.03 -22.48
C ALA A 26 -11.36 -3.52 -22.81
N ASN A 27 -11.69 -4.76 -22.48
CA ASN A 27 -13.01 -5.35 -22.72
C ASN A 27 -13.75 -5.71 -21.43
N ASN A 28 -13.33 -5.15 -20.32
CA ASN A 28 -13.92 -5.42 -19.01
C ASN A 28 -14.37 -4.11 -18.33
N PRO A 29 -15.62 -3.68 -18.52
CA PRO A 29 -16.13 -2.45 -17.93
C PRO A 29 -16.19 -2.47 -16.41
N PHE A 30 -16.13 -3.67 -15.80
CA PHE A 30 -16.15 -3.88 -14.35
C PHE A 30 -14.74 -4.11 -13.75
N TYR A 31 -13.71 -3.79 -14.52
CA TYR A 31 -12.33 -4.06 -14.11
C TYR A 31 -11.91 -3.39 -12.79
N GLY A 32 -12.52 -2.26 -12.46
CA GLY A 32 -12.29 -1.56 -11.19
C GLY A 32 -13.21 -2.00 -10.05
N GLU A 33 -13.98 -3.06 -10.22
CA GLU A 33 -14.94 -3.59 -9.26
C GLU A 33 -14.58 -5.04 -8.89
N MET A 34 -14.98 -5.50 -7.71
CA MET A 34 -14.87 -6.91 -7.34
C MET A 34 -16.05 -7.70 -7.93
N GLU A 35 -17.25 -7.19 -7.73
CA GLU A 35 -18.46 -7.79 -8.29
C GLU A 35 -18.50 -7.64 -9.82
N ARG A 36 -19.08 -8.60 -10.50
CA ARG A 36 -19.25 -8.63 -11.98
C ARG A 36 -17.93 -8.63 -12.76
N ASN A 37 -16.79 -8.63 -12.11
CA ASN A 37 -15.48 -8.66 -12.73
C ASN A 37 -15.05 -10.12 -12.99
N PRO A 38 -15.01 -10.58 -14.28
CA PRO A 38 -14.79 -11.99 -14.59
C PRO A 38 -13.39 -12.51 -14.24
N ILE A 39 -12.44 -11.62 -13.95
CA ILE A 39 -11.08 -11.99 -13.57
C ILE A 39 -10.84 -11.89 -12.06
N CYS A 40 -11.74 -11.25 -11.33
CA CYS A 40 -11.63 -11.11 -9.89
C CYS A 40 -12.29 -12.31 -9.19
N ILE A 41 -11.59 -12.90 -8.24
CA ILE A 41 -12.17 -13.92 -7.37
C ILE A 41 -12.96 -13.24 -6.25
N ASP A 42 -14.08 -13.83 -5.89
CA ASP A 42 -14.88 -13.39 -4.77
C ASP A 42 -14.20 -13.82 -3.45
N VAL A 43 -13.63 -12.86 -2.75
CA VAL A 43 -12.98 -13.08 -1.45
C VAL A 43 -13.91 -12.55 -0.35
N PRO A 44 -14.18 -13.33 0.71
CA PRO A 44 -15.03 -12.90 1.81
C PRO A 44 -14.29 -11.90 2.71
N TRP A 45 -14.19 -10.65 2.25
CA TRP A 45 -13.61 -9.55 3.01
C TRP A 45 -14.49 -9.18 4.21
N TYR A 46 -13.85 -8.67 5.26
CA TYR A 46 -14.57 -8.06 6.36
C TYR A 46 -15.11 -6.68 5.95
N ASP A 47 -16.22 -6.30 6.55
CA ASP A 47 -16.80 -4.96 6.46
C ASP A 47 -16.75 -4.33 7.86
N ILE A 48 -15.69 -3.54 8.11
CA ILE A 48 -15.43 -2.88 9.40
C ILE A 48 -15.15 -1.39 9.12
N PRO A 49 -16.21 -0.56 9.08
CA PRO A 49 -16.10 0.85 8.70
C PRO A 49 -15.12 1.65 9.55
N GLU A 50 -14.99 1.36 10.83
CA GLU A 50 -14.08 2.06 11.75
C GLU A 50 -12.61 1.80 11.40
N GLN A 51 -12.29 0.60 10.94
CA GLN A 51 -10.93 0.26 10.49
C GLN A 51 -10.61 0.91 9.15
N LEU A 52 -11.58 0.95 8.24
CA LEU A 52 -11.44 1.63 6.97
C LEU A 52 -11.24 3.13 7.18
N GLU A 53 -12.05 3.77 8.02
CA GLU A 53 -11.91 5.18 8.36
C GLU A 53 -10.54 5.48 9.00
N ALA A 54 -10.07 4.63 9.88
CA ALA A 54 -8.74 4.76 10.50
C ALA A 54 -7.63 4.66 9.44
N PHE A 55 -7.73 3.73 8.50
CA PHE A 55 -6.80 3.59 7.39
C PHE A 55 -6.81 4.83 6.49
N GLU A 56 -7.97 5.26 6.01
CA GLU A 56 -8.10 6.42 5.12
C GLU A 56 -7.55 7.71 5.73
N ASN A 57 -7.63 7.85 7.05
CA ASN A 57 -7.14 9.03 7.78
C ASN A 57 -5.69 8.91 8.28
N GLY A 58 -4.99 7.81 8.01
CA GLY A 58 -3.64 7.56 8.50
C GLY A 58 -3.58 7.55 10.03
N LYS A 59 -4.49 6.80 10.65
CA LYS A 59 -4.68 6.63 12.09
C LYS A 59 -4.83 5.16 12.48
N THR A 60 -4.15 4.28 11.76
CA THR A 60 -4.19 2.84 12.02
C THR A 60 -3.43 2.44 13.29
N GLY A 61 -2.53 3.31 13.74
CA GLY A 61 -1.58 3.02 14.82
C GLY A 61 -0.30 2.34 14.35
N PHE A 62 -0.17 2.04 13.06
CA PHE A 62 1.06 1.53 12.45
C PHE A 62 1.80 2.67 11.75
N PRO A 63 2.88 3.20 12.34
CA PRO A 63 3.50 4.45 11.88
C PRO A 63 3.94 4.46 10.41
N PHE A 64 4.43 3.34 9.88
CA PHE A 64 4.82 3.27 8.47
C PHE A 64 3.62 3.40 7.52
N ILE A 65 2.50 2.81 7.88
CA ILE A 65 1.24 2.87 7.14
C ILE A 65 0.66 4.29 7.22
N ASP A 66 0.57 4.83 8.43
CA ASP A 66 0.00 6.16 8.68
C ASP A 66 0.80 7.26 7.98
N ALA A 67 2.14 7.18 8.02
CA ALA A 67 3.03 8.08 7.28
C ALA A 67 2.78 8.00 5.77
N GLY A 68 2.57 6.80 5.21
CA GLY A 68 2.27 6.59 3.80
C GLY A 68 0.96 7.26 3.36
N ILE A 69 -0.11 7.08 4.13
CA ILE A 69 -1.41 7.73 3.86
C ILE A 69 -1.29 9.24 3.95
N ARG A 70 -0.63 9.77 5.01
CA ARG A 70 -0.48 11.22 5.18
C ARG A 70 0.39 11.84 4.09
N GLN A 71 1.48 11.18 3.66
CA GLN A 71 2.26 11.63 2.52
C GLN A 71 1.40 11.70 1.26
N MET A 72 0.67 10.65 0.95
CA MET A 72 -0.20 10.61 -0.22
C MET A 72 -1.19 11.77 -0.24
N ARG A 73 -1.84 12.06 0.88
CA ARG A 73 -2.81 13.16 1.01
C ARG A 73 -2.19 14.54 0.92
N GLN A 74 -0.93 14.69 1.35
CA GLN A 74 -0.23 15.98 1.34
C GLN A 74 0.47 16.27 0.01
N GLU A 75 1.08 15.26 -0.59
CA GLU A 75 1.98 15.42 -1.74
C GLU A 75 1.40 14.90 -3.06
N GLY A 76 0.30 14.14 -3.02
CA GLY A 76 -0.29 13.51 -4.21
C GLY A 76 0.59 12.40 -4.81
N GLY A 77 1.58 11.93 -4.09
CA GLY A 77 2.51 10.91 -4.58
C GLY A 77 3.21 10.17 -3.45
N ILE A 78 3.39 8.87 -3.65
CA ILE A 78 4.11 7.98 -2.73
C ILE A 78 4.95 6.98 -3.52
N HIS A 79 6.06 6.57 -2.93
CA HIS A 79 6.95 5.58 -3.55
C HIS A 79 6.25 4.23 -3.71
N HIS A 80 6.59 3.48 -4.75
CA HIS A 80 6.02 2.15 -5.04
C HIS A 80 6.04 1.19 -3.82
N ILE A 81 7.11 1.19 -3.07
CA ILE A 81 7.27 0.40 -1.84
C ILE A 81 6.14 0.70 -0.82
N VAL A 82 5.80 1.99 -0.65
CA VAL A 82 4.75 2.42 0.28
C VAL A 82 3.38 1.99 -0.25
N ARG A 83 3.12 2.13 -1.57
CA ARG A 83 1.87 1.65 -2.19
C ARG A 83 1.63 0.18 -1.90
N ASN A 84 2.66 -0.64 -2.08
CA ASN A 84 2.59 -2.08 -1.81
C ASN A 84 2.28 -2.36 -0.32
N ALA A 85 2.94 -1.66 0.59
CA ALA A 85 2.69 -1.81 2.01
C ALA A 85 1.26 -1.42 2.41
N LEU A 86 0.75 -0.29 1.89
CA LEU A 86 -0.62 0.17 2.14
C LEU A 86 -1.65 -0.82 1.61
N SER A 87 -1.47 -1.27 0.37
CA SER A 87 -2.42 -2.19 -0.28
C SER A 87 -2.45 -3.54 0.43
N MET A 88 -1.30 -4.05 0.83
CA MET A 88 -1.21 -5.32 1.55
C MET A 88 -1.80 -5.23 2.95
N PHE A 89 -1.50 -4.13 3.68
CA PHE A 89 -2.03 -3.88 5.02
C PHE A 89 -3.56 -3.82 5.04
N LEU A 90 -4.15 -3.08 4.10
CA LEU A 90 -5.62 -2.98 4.00
C LEU A 90 -6.27 -4.33 3.73
N THR A 91 -5.67 -5.11 2.83
CA THR A 91 -6.27 -6.35 2.32
C THR A 91 -5.77 -7.58 3.09
N ARG A 92 -5.06 -8.47 2.45
CA ARG A 92 -4.68 -9.79 2.96
C ARG A 92 -3.59 -9.78 4.07
N GLY A 93 -3.00 -8.63 4.37
CA GLY A 93 -1.97 -8.52 5.41
C GLY A 93 -2.56 -8.47 6.82
N ASP A 94 -3.23 -7.36 7.14
CA ASP A 94 -3.61 -7.06 8.52
C ASP A 94 -5.11 -6.84 8.71
N LEU A 95 -5.76 -5.99 7.88
CA LEU A 95 -7.15 -5.60 8.13
C LEU A 95 -8.20 -6.54 7.50
N TRP A 96 -7.83 -7.26 6.46
CA TRP A 96 -8.73 -8.14 5.70
C TRP A 96 -9.96 -7.42 5.17
N LEU A 97 -9.79 -6.19 4.69
CA LEU A 97 -10.85 -5.37 4.08
C LEU A 97 -10.80 -5.44 2.55
N ASN A 98 -11.94 -5.14 1.92
CA ASN A 98 -12.04 -5.08 0.46
C ASN A 98 -11.04 -4.07 -0.11
N TRP A 99 -10.46 -4.38 -1.27
CA TRP A 99 -9.49 -3.55 -1.96
C TRP A 99 -10.10 -2.31 -2.65
N GLU A 100 -11.40 -2.33 -3.00
CA GLU A 100 -12.06 -1.25 -3.73
C GLU A 100 -11.96 0.11 -3.04
N PRO A 101 -12.23 0.27 -1.73
CA PRO A 101 -12.05 1.55 -1.05
C PRO A 101 -10.60 2.05 -1.08
N GLY A 102 -9.63 1.14 -0.97
CA GLY A 102 -8.22 1.50 -1.09
C GLY A 102 -7.84 1.97 -2.50
N TYR A 103 -8.39 1.34 -3.53
CA TYR A 103 -8.27 1.77 -4.91
C TYR A 103 -8.87 3.18 -5.10
N GLU A 104 -10.09 3.43 -4.62
CA GLU A 104 -10.73 4.74 -4.68
C GLU A 104 -9.91 5.82 -3.98
N LEU A 105 -9.35 5.50 -2.82
CA LEU A 105 -8.46 6.40 -2.09
C LEU A 105 -7.23 6.79 -2.94
N PHE A 106 -6.60 5.83 -3.61
CA PHE A 106 -5.46 6.08 -4.50
C PHE A 106 -5.87 6.93 -5.71
N MET A 107 -7.00 6.64 -6.34
CA MET A 107 -7.49 7.42 -7.47
C MET A 107 -7.82 8.87 -7.10
N ASN A 108 -8.28 9.10 -5.87
CA ASN A 108 -8.63 10.44 -5.39
C ASN A 108 -7.42 11.31 -5.04
N TYR A 109 -6.32 10.70 -4.60
CA TYR A 109 -5.16 11.47 -4.09
C TYR A 109 -3.91 11.40 -4.95
N LEU A 110 -3.69 10.31 -5.70
CA LEU A 110 -2.47 10.17 -6.48
C LEU A 110 -2.56 10.90 -7.83
N ILE A 111 -1.58 11.76 -8.10
CA ILE A 111 -1.49 12.51 -9.37
C ILE A 111 -1.22 11.61 -10.59
N ASP A 112 -0.70 10.42 -10.36
CA ASP A 112 -0.44 9.40 -11.37
C ASP A 112 -1.50 8.28 -11.35
N GLY A 113 -2.67 8.55 -10.77
CA GLY A 113 -3.81 7.63 -10.74
C GLY A 113 -4.24 7.25 -12.16
N ASP A 114 -4.20 5.95 -12.46
CA ASP A 114 -4.62 5.37 -13.72
C ASP A 114 -5.56 4.21 -13.44
N TRP A 115 -6.74 4.25 -14.03
CA TRP A 115 -7.78 3.26 -13.75
C TRP A 115 -7.33 1.81 -13.98
N ALA A 116 -6.72 1.52 -15.12
CA ALA A 116 -6.32 0.17 -15.48
C ALA A 116 -5.15 -0.34 -14.62
N VAL A 117 -4.14 0.50 -14.44
CA VAL A 117 -2.93 0.15 -13.68
C VAL A 117 -3.24 0.06 -12.19
N CYS A 118 -4.01 0.99 -11.65
CA CYS A 118 -4.33 1.04 -10.24
C CYS A 118 -5.21 -0.15 -9.84
N SER A 119 -6.32 -0.38 -10.55
CA SER A 119 -7.20 -1.53 -10.27
C SER A 119 -6.45 -2.86 -10.40
N GLY A 120 -5.65 -3.03 -11.46
CA GLY A 120 -4.87 -4.24 -11.67
C GLY A 120 -3.88 -4.52 -10.55
N ASN A 121 -3.17 -3.49 -10.06
CA ASN A 121 -2.25 -3.64 -8.95
C ASN A 121 -2.95 -3.94 -7.62
N TRP A 122 -4.11 -3.33 -7.36
CA TRP A 122 -4.89 -3.61 -6.17
C TRP A 122 -5.42 -5.06 -6.17
N MET A 123 -5.99 -5.53 -7.29
CA MET A 123 -6.38 -6.93 -7.43
C MET A 123 -5.19 -7.89 -7.29
N TRP A 124 -4.03 -7.50 -7.82
CA TRP A 124 -2.83 -8.33 -7.70
C TRP A 124 -2.36 -8.43 -6.24
N VAL A 125 -2.14 -7.29 -5.56
CA VAL A 125 -1.64 -7.30 -4.18
C VAL A 125 -2.62 -7.96 -3.22
N SER A 126 -3.92 -7.78 -3.40
CA SER A 126 -4.96 -8.45 -2.61
C SER A 126 -5.11 -9.95 -2.92
N SER A 127 -4.42 -10.46 -3.94
CA SER A 127 -4.60 -11.83 -4.47
C SER A 127 -6.01 -12.11 -4.99
N SER A 128 -6.74 -11.07 -5.36
CA SER A 128 -8.08 -11.21 -5.96
C SER A 128 -8.04 -11.53 -7.45
N ALA A 129 -6.91 -11.21 -8.14
CA ALA A 129 -6.67 -11.61 -9.53
C ALA A 129 -5.16 -11.79 -9.76
N PHE A 130 -4.79 -12.44 -10.86
CA PHE A 130 -3.40 -12.68 -11.27
C PHE A 130 -2.57 -13.53 -10.30
N GLU A 131 -3.23 -14.32 -9.45
CA GLU A 131 -2.66 -15.00 -8.29
C GLU A 131 -1.52 -15.98 -8.62
N LYS A 132 -1.53 -16.60 -9.79
CA LYS A 132 -0.50 -17.61 -10.17
C LYS A 132 0.94 -17.07 -10.16
N SER A 133 1.10 -15.75 -10.13
CA SER A 133 2.40 -15.08 -10.09
C SER A 133 2.77 -14.53 -8.71
N LEU A 134 1.90 -14.69 -7.71
CA LEU A 134 2.13 -14.20 -6.36
C LEU A 134 2.46 -15.33 -5.39
N ASN A 135 3.44 -15.07 -4.53
CA ASN A 135 3.61 -15.85 -3.32
C ASN A 135 2.55 -15.38 -2.29
N SER A 136 1.37 -16.00 -2.33
CA SER A 136 0.24 -15.68 -1.44
C SER A 136 0.57 -15.88 0.05
N SER A 137 1.61 -16.66 0.37
CA SER A 137 2.09 -16.82 1.74
C SER A 137 2.92 -15.65 2.26
N PHE A 138 3.34 -14.73 1.40
CA PHE A 138 4.09 -13.57 1.82
C PHE A 138 3.15 -12.47 2.30
N CYS A 139 3.20 -12.16 3.58
CA CYS A 139 2.63 -10.95 4.18
C CYS A 139 3.73 -10.04 4.67
N LEU A 140 3.57 -8.76 4.42
CA LEU A 140 4.51 -7.73 4.84
C LEU A 140 4.12 -7.31 6.27
N ASP A 141 5.03 -7.51 7.23
CA ASP A 141 4.90 -6.89 8.55
C ASP A 141 5.29 -5.41 8.45
N PRO A 142 4.37 -4.46 8.66
CA PRO A 142 4.63 -3.04 8.48
C PRO A 142 5.70 -2.49 9.42
N THR A 143 5.85 -3.07 10.60
CA THR A 143 6.88 -2.69 11.58
C THR A 143 8.27 -3.10 11.11
N VAL A 144 8.43 -4.37 10.75
CA VAL A 144 9.71 -4.92 10.27
C VAL A 144 10.10 -4.26 8.95
N TYR A 145 9.12 -4.02 8.09
CA TYR A 145 9.37 -3.41 6.81
C TYR A 145 9.78 -1.94 6.94
N GLY A 146 9.11 -1.18 7.81
CA GLY A 146 9.48 0.19 8.15
C GLY A 146 10.94 0.26 8.60
N TRP A 147 11.35 -0.57 9.53
CA TRP A 147 12.74 -0.70 9.96
C TRP A 147 13.73 -0.96 8.83
N ARG A 148 13.34 -1.79 7.88
CA ARG A 148 14.21 -2.16 6.76
C ARG A 148 14.44 -1.02 5.78
N VAL A 149 13.41 -0.21 5.50
CA VAL A 149 13.46 0.82 4.45
C VAL A 149 13.77 2.22 4.97
N ASP A 150 13.50 2.48 6.24
CA ASP A 150 13.77 3.76 6.94
C ASP A 150 14.29 3.47 8.36
N PRO A 151 15.53 2.95 8.49
CA PRO A 151 16.08 2.49 9.79
C PRO A 151 16.26 3.62 10.82
N ASN A 152 16.26 4.87 10.40
CA ASN A 152 16.39 6.03 11.27
C ASN A 152 15.04 6.69 11.63
N GLY A 153 13.94 6.20 11.08
CA GLY A 153 12.60 6.76 11.30
C GLY A 153 12.39 8.15 10.71
N CYS A 154 13.27 8.61 9.81
CA CYS A 154 13.20 9.94 9.23
C CYS A 154 11.92 10.15 8.42
N TYR A 155 11.53 9.15 7.65
CA TYR A 155 10.30 9.18 6.87
C TYR A 155 9.07 9.27 7.76
N VAL A 156 8.97 8.41 8.76
CA VAL A 156 7.84 8.39 9.69
C VAL A 156 7.74 9.71 10.44
N LYS A 157 8.84 10.19 11.01
CA LYS A 157 8.86 11.46 11.77
C LYS A 157 8.50 12.68 10.93
N LYS A 158 8.76 12.64 9.60
CA LYS A 158 8.38 13.73 8.68
C LYS A 158 6.86 13.86 8.56
N TYR A 159 6.13 12.74 8.48
CA TYR A 159 4.68 12.75 8.23
C TYR A 159 3.84 12.52 9.48
N LEU A 160 4.47 12.10 10.58
CA LEU A 160 3.87 11.91 11.90
C LEU A 160 4.62 12.80 12.92
N PRO A 161 4.35 14.11 12.96
CA PRO A 161 5.02 15.01 13.87
C PRO A 161 4.83 14.64 15.34
N GLU A 162 3.76 13.94 15.68
CA GLU A 162 3.52 13.37 17.00
C GLU A 162 4.57 12.32 17.44
N LEU A 163 5.35 11.78 16.50
CA LEU A 163 6.45 10.85 16.78
C LEU A 163 7.83 11.50 16.64
N ALA A 164 7.92 12.83 16.50
CA ALA A 164 9.19 13.53 16.27
C ALA A 164 10.22 13.23 17.36
N ASP A 165 9.80 13.23 18.62
CA ASP A 165 10.66 13.00 19.79
C ASP A 165 10.74 11.52 20.20
N MET A 166 9.99 10.63 19.53
CA MET A 166 10.02 9.20 19.81
C MET A 166 11.44 8.64 19.57
N PRO A 167 12.03 7.93 20.53
CA PRO A 167 13.28 7.21 20.30
C PRO A 167 13.19 6.28 19.10
N VAL A 168 14.25 6.23 18.29
CA VAL A 168 14.26 5.49 17.02
C VAL A 168 13.85 4.03 17.23
N GLU A 169 14.27 3.40 18.30
CA GLU A 169 13.98 2.02 18.66
C GLU A 169 12.49 1.70 18.82
N TYR A 170 11.62 2.72 19.04
CA TYR A 170 10.18 2.55 19.19
C TYR A 170 9.37 3.19 18.08
N VAL A 171 9.99 3.88 17.14
CA VAL A 171 9.30 4.69 16.12
C VAL A 171 8.31 3.88 15.27
N TYR A 172 8.58 2.59 15.02
CA TYR A 172 7.70 1.69 14.26
C TYR A 172 6.79 0.82 15.15
N SER A 173 6.98 0.87 16.45
CA SER A 173 6.17 0.13 17.42
C SER A 173 6.02 0.95 18.71
N PRO A 174 5.39 2.13 18.65
CA PRO A 174 5.30 3.05 19.79
C PRO A 174 4.59 2.42 21.01
N TRP A 175 3.72 1.44 20.77
CA TRP A 175 3.07 0.69 21.85
C TRP A 175 4.04 -0.14 22.74
N LYS A 176 5.24 -0.41 22.25
CA LYS A 176 6.31 -1.09 23.00
C LYS A 176 7.17 -0.14 23.85
N ALA A 177 7.03 1.16 23.63
CA ALA A 177 7.78 2.14 24.40
C ALA A 177 7.33 2.17 25.88
N PRO A 178 8.24 2.46 26.83
CA PRO A 178 7.89 2.69 28.23
C PRO A 178 6.83 3.80 28.37
N LEU A 179 6.02 3.73 29.44
CA LEU A 179 4.95 4.70 29.68
C LEU A 179 5.45 6.14 29.71
N GLU A 180 6.61 6.36 30.29
CA GLU A 180 7.26 7.67 30.40
C GLU A 180 7.58 8.29 29.03
N VAL A 181 7.90 7.44 28.05
CA VAL A 181 8.18 7.86 26.66
C VAL A 181 6.88 8.10 25.89
N ARG A 182 5.82 7.33 26.19
CA ARG A 182 4.52 7.48 25.52
C ARG A 182 3.70 8.66 25.99
N GLN A 183 4.04 9.27 27.12
CA GLN A 183 3.32 10.41 27.71
C GLN A 183 3.96 11.76 27.37
N GLN A 184 5.08 11.78 26.67
CA GLN A 184 5.70 12.97 26.12
C GLN A 184 5.08 13.35 24.77
#